data_92d3484f5b55d837c53914985ecf47f5
#
_entry.id   92d3484f5b55d837c53914985ecf47f5
#
_cell.length_a   1.000
_cell.length_b   1.000
_cell.length_c   1.000
_cell.angle_alpha   90.00
_cell.angle_beta   90.00
_cell.angle_gamma   90.00
#
_symmetry.space_group_name_H-M   'P 1'
#
loop_
_entity.id
_entity.type
_entity.pdbx_description
1 polymer ?
#
loop_
_entity_poly.entity_id
_entity_poly.type
_entity_poly.pdbx_seq_one_letter_code
_entity_poly.pdbx_strand_id
1 'polypeptide(L)'
;LSKRHGSVSLVQFKEDGYLPEAMLNFLVLLGWSLDDKTTKMELETIIDSFSLDRIGVSPSVFDMDKLAWLNGVYIRELSADSLAEKASSLLEEKLSAEVNHPLDWAYVVKVCALVQDRARTIEEIPDLTRFFFEQDINYSPILIWSGMVDKS
;
A
#
# COMPACT_ATOMS: atom_id res chain seq x y z
N LEU A 1 -17.10 -15.87 -2.51
CA LEU A 1 -15.92 -15.44 -3.28
C LEU A 1 -15.75 -16.38 -4.48
N SER A 2 -15.85 -15.83 -5.69
CA SER A 2 -15.81 -16.61 -6.92
C SER A 2 -14.40 -17.17 -7.15
N LYS A 3 -14.27 -18.48 -7.35
CA LYS A 3 -13.02 -19.23 -7.63
C LYS A 3 -12.30 -18.83 -8.95
N ARG A 4 -12.69 -17.74 -9.61
CA ARG A 4 -12.12 -17.32 -10.90
C ARG A 4 -10.80 -16.55 -10.80
N HIS A 5 -10.40 -16.13 -9.60
CA HIS A 5 -9.10 -15.49 -9.33
C HIS A 5 -8.49 -16.23 -8.15
N GLY A 6 -7.83 -17.34 -8.32
CA GLY A 6 -7.13 -18.14 -7.32
C GLY A 6 -7.57 -17.90 -5.85
N SER A 7 -7.51 -18.86 -4.99
CA SER A 7 -7.82 -18.65 -3.56
C SER A 7 -6.76 -17.72 -2.93
N VAL A 8 -6.98 -16.42 -2.98
CA VAL A 8 -6.13 -15.45 -2.32
C VAL A 8 -6.39 -15.59 -0.81
N SER A 9 -5.38 -15.96 -0.05
CA SER A 9 -5.48 -16.08 1.41
C SER A 9 -5.23 -14.70 2.05
N LEU A 10 -5.70 -14.50 3.30
CA LEU A 10 -5.35 -13.30 4.09
C LEU A 10 -3.83 -13.16 4.27
N VAL A 11 -3.11 -14.29 4.31
CA VAL A 11 -1.64 -14.28 4.39
C VAL A 11 -1.04 -13.61 3.14
N GLN A 12 -1.57 -13.92 1.95
CA GLN A 12 -1.10 -13.30 0.72
C GLN A 12 -1.30 -11.79 0.72
N PHE A 13 -2.46 -11.28 1.17
CA PHE A 13 -2.68 -9.84 1.29
C PHE A 13 -1.70 -9.17 2.25
N LYS A 14 -1.34 -9.84 3.34
CA LYS A 14 -0.30 -9.36 4.25
C LYS A 14 1.06 -9.28 3.55
N GLU A 15 1.44 -10.31 2.80
CA GLU A 15 2.68 -10.36 2.02
C GLU A 15 2.68 -9.30 0.91
N ASP A 16 1.54 -9.04 0.27
CA ASP A 16 1.35 -8.00 -0.73
C ASP A 16 1.32 -6.57 -0.10
N GLY A 17 1.51 -6.45 1.21
CA GLY A 17 1.65 -5.17 1.91
C GLY A 17 0.35 -4.44 2.22
N TYR A 18 -0.78 -5.16 2.29
CA TYR A 18 -2.04 -4.58 2.75
C TYR A 18 -2.09 -4.52 4.28
N LEU A 19 -2.54 -3.37 4.79
CA LEU A 19 -2.74 -3.14 6.22
C LEU A 19 -3.99 -3.90 6.71
N PRO A 20 -3.94 -4.51 7.91
CA PRO A 20 -5.08 -5.24 8.45
C PRO A 20 -6.31 -4.35 8.66
N GLU A 21 -6.13 -3.08 9.03
CA GLU A 21 -7.19 -2.10 9.22
C GLU A 21 -7.92 -1.80 7.89
N ALA A 22 -7.16 -1.62 6.82
CA ALA A 22 -7.70 -1.40 5.48
C ALA A 22 -8.46 -2.63 4.96
N MET A 23 -7.90 -3.82 5.18
CA MET A 23 -8.53 -5.07 4.80
C MET A 23 -9.84 -5.29 5.55
N LEU A 24 -9.86 -5.06 6.87
CA LEU A 24 -11.07 -5.17 7.68
C LEU A 24 -12.16 -4.21 7.21
N ASN A 25 -11.81 -2.93 7.03
CA ASN A 25 -12.75 -1.92 6.52
C ASN A 25 -13.31 -2.31 5.15
N PHE A 26 -12.44 -2.78 4.25
CA PHE A 26 -12.87 -3.22 2.91
C PHE A 26 -13.82 -4.42 2.98
N LEU A 27 -13.53 -5.43 3.81
CA LEU A 27 -14.39 -6.61 3.98
C LEU A 27 -15.76 -6.24 4.55
N VAL A 28 -15.80 -5.30 5.49
CA VAL A 28 -17.06 -4.76 6.01
C VAL A 28 -17.89 -4.13 4.89
N LEU A 29 -17.26 -3.31 4.05
CA LEU A 29 -17.94 -2.64 2.92
C LEU A 29 -18.47 -3.58 1.84
N LEU A 30 -18.05 -4.84 1.81
CA LEU A 30 -18.62 -5.84 0.88
C LEU A 30 -20.05 -6.23 1.22
N GLY A 31 -20.47 -6.07 2.46
CA GLY A 31 -21.81 -6.49 2.87
C GLY A 31 -22.52 -5.48 3.77
N TRP A 32 -21.86 -4.41 4.20
CA TRP A 32 -22.40 -3.42 5.12
C TRP A 32 -21.86 -2.02 4.83
N SER A 33 -22.60 -0.99 5.13
CA SER A 33 -22.16 0.39 5.03
C SER A 33 -22.70 1.21 6.21
N LEU A 34 -21.90 2.16 6.68
CA LEU A 34 -22.31 3.13 7.70
C LEU A 34 -23.37 4.09 7.12
N ASP A 35 -23.10 4.58 5.93
CA ASP A 35 -23.96 5.45 5.11
C ASP A 35 -23.57 5.34 3.63
N ASP A 36 -24.18 6.18 2.78
CA ASP A 36 -23.95 6.15 1.32
C ASP A 36 -22.64 6.83 0.89
N LYS A 37 -21.87 7.44 1.81
CA LYS A 37 -20.71 8.29 1.49
C LYS A 37 -19.44 7.82 2.18
N THR A 38 -19.54 7.28 3.40
CA THR A 38 -18.38 6.92 4.22
C THR A 38 -17.76 5.63 3.72
N THR A 39 -16.54 5.73 3.22
CA THR A 39 -15.78 4.58 2.76
C THR A 39 -14.69 4.18 3.76
N LYS A 40 -13.97 5.15 4.33
CA LYS A 40 -12.96 4.90 5.36
C LYS A 40 -13.59 5.03 6.74
N MET A 41 -13.40 4.00 7.57
CA MET A 41 -13.93 3.93 8.92
C MET A 41 -12.90 3.40 9.90
N GLU A 42 -12.84 4.02 11.08
CA GLU A 42 -12.04 3.47 12.19
C GLU A 42 -12.69 2.20 12.75
N LEU A 43 -11.88 1.33 13.34
CA LEU A 43 -12.35 0.07 13.91
C LEU A 43 -13.43 0.27 14.95
N GLU A 44 -13.26 1.25 15.84
CA GLU A 44 -14.24 1.62 16.88
C GLU A 44 -15.57 2.03 16.25
N THR A 45 -15.54 2.84 15.19
CA THR A 45 -16.75 3.25 14.46
C THR A 45 -17.47 2.04 13.87
N ILE A 46 -16.72 1.08 13.31
CA ILE A 46 -17.30 -0.16 12.79
C ILE A 46 -17.97 -0.95 13.91
N ILE A 47 -17.28 -1.15 15.04
CA ILE A 47 -17.79 -1.91 16.17
C ILE A 47 -19.08 -1.27 16.74
N ASP A 48 -19.07 0.04 16.94
CA ASP A 48 -20.19 0.77 17.56
C ASP A 48 -21.42 0.86 16.65
N SER A 49 -21.21 0.87 15.33
CA SER A 49 -22.28 1.12 14.37
C SER A 49 -22.77 -0.15 13.66
N PHE A 50 -22.01 -1.26 13.75
CA PHE A 50 -22.34 -2.49 13.05
C PHE A 50 -23.66 -3.09 13.54
N SER A 51 -24.53 -3.41 12.58
CA SER A 51 -25.82 -4.08 12.85
C SER A 51 -26.10 -5.10 11.76
N LEU A 52 -26.57 -6.28 12.17
CA LEU A 52 -26.95 -7.35 11.25
C LEU A 52 -28.13 -6.97 10.35
N ASP A 53 -29.03 -6.10 10.84
CA ASP A 53 -30.20 -5.62 10.09
C ASP A 53 -29.82 -4.77 8.87
N ARG A 54 -28.61 -4.25 8.86
CA ARG A 54 -28.06 -3.40 7.79
C ARG A 54 -27.17 -4.15 6.80
N ILE A 55 -27.07 -5.48 6.92
CA ILE A 55 -26.32 -6.28 5.97
C ILE A 55 -27.07 -6.34 4.64
N GLY A 56 -26.41 -5.87 3.58
CA GLY A 56 -26.93 -5.93 2.22
C GLY A 56 -26.98 -7.37 1.70
N VAL A 57 -28.11 -7.75 1.10
CA VAL A 57 -28.29 -9.06 0.46
C VAL A 57 -27.78 -9.09 -0.97
N SER A 58 -27.35 -7.98 -1.53
CA SER A 58 -26.83 -7.90 -2.89
C SER A 58 -25.42 -8.49 -2.99
N PRO A 59 -25.11 -9.26 -4.05
CA PRO A 59 -23.76 -9.78 -4.25
C PRO A 59 -22.79 -8.61 -4.46
N SER A 60 -21.77 -8.52 -3.60
CA SER A 60 -20.69 -7.53 -3.76
C SER A 60 -19.54 -8.13 -4.55
N VAL A 61 -18.97 -7.33 -5.45
CA VAL A 61 -17.78 -7.69 -6.20
C VAL A 61 -16.54 -7.31 -5.38
N PHE A 62 -15.60 -8.25 -5.28
CA PHE A 62 -14.29 -7.97 -4.68
C PHE A 62 -13.46 -7.16 -5.67
N ASP A 63 -13.39 -5.84 -5.43
CA ASP A 63 -12.69 -4.88 -6.27
C ASP A 63 -11.29 -4.61 -5.70
N MET A 64 -10.25 -5.11 -6.38
CA MET A 64 -8.85 -4.95 -5.98
C MET A 64 -8.38 -3.51 -6.06
N ASP A 65 -8.85 -2.73 -7.04
CA ASP A 65 -8.45 -1.32 -7.18
C ASP A 65 -9.02 -0.48 -6.02
N LYS A 66 -10.26 -0.76 -5.62
CA LYS A 66 -10.87 -0.13 -4.45
C LYS A 66 -10.14 -0.51 -3.16
N LEU A 67 -9.75 -1.77 -3.00
CA LEU A 67 -8.96 -2.21 -1.85
C LEU A 67 -7.60 -1.51 -1.81
N ALA A 68 -6.87 -1.47 -2.93
CA ALA A 68 -5.57 -0.81 -3.02
C ALA A 68 -5.68 0.70 -2.75
N TRP A 69 -6.70 1.36 -3.28
CA TRP A 69 -6.98 2.77 -2.99
C TRP A 69 -7.25 2.99 -1.49
N LEU A 70 -8.11 2.17 -0.88
CA LEU A 70 -8.43 2.27 0.54
C LEU A 70 -7.20 2.03 1.41
N ASN A 71 -6.38 1.02 1.07
CA ASN A 71 -5.13 0.75 1.75
C ASN A 71 -4.17 1.95 1.69
N GLY A 72 -4.05 2.60 0.53
CA GLY A 72 -3.30 3.85 0.40
C GLY A 72 -3.83 4.98 1.28
N VAL A 73 -5.15 5.06 1.53
CA VAL A 73 -5.71 6.03 2.48
C VAL A 73 -5.19 5.77 3.90
N TYR A 74 -5.19 4.50 4.34
CA TYR A 74 -4.65 4.13 5.66
C TYR A 74 -3.14 4.33 5.76
N ILE A 75 -2.37 4.05 4.69
CA ILE A 75 -0.92 4.31 4.67
C ILE A 75 -0.62 5.79 4.88
N ARG A 76 -1.37 6.69 4.25
CA ARG A 76 -1.19 8.15 4.41
C ARG A 76 -1.46 8.68 5.82
N GLU A 77 -2.21 7.94 6.63
CA GLU A 77 -2.48 8.30 8.02
C GLU A 77 -1.44 7.76 9.02
N LEU A 78 -0.55 6.86 8.59
CA LEU A 78 0.54 6.40 9.42
C LEU A 78 1.51 7.54 9.72
N SER A 79 2.13 7.52 10.89
CA SER A 79 3.32 8.35 11.10
C SER A 79 4.46 7.86 10.21
N ALA A 80 5.41 8.76 9.88
CA ALA A 80 6.58 8.38 9.09
C ALA A 80 7.39 7.25 9.75
N ASP A 81 7.50 7.26 11.08
CA ASP A 81 8.15 6.20 11.85
C ASP A 81 7.42 4.87 11.71
N SER A 82 6.08 4.86 11.85
CA SER A 82 5.27 3.65 11.67
C SER A 82 5.37 3.08 10.26
N LEU A 83 5.39 3.94 9.23
CA LEU A 83 5.57 3.51 7.85
C LEU A 83 6.97 2.92 7.65
N ALA A 84 8.01 3.58 8.17
CA ALA A 84 9.38 3.11 8.10
C ALA A 84 9.55 1.76 8.81
N GLU A 85 8.94 1.57 9.99
CA GLU A 85 8.96 0.30 10.71
C GLU A 85 8.36 -0.85 9.88
N LYS A 86 7.20 -0.60 9.26
CA LYS A 86 6.53 -1.59 8.42
C LYS A 86 7.31 -1.92 7.14
N ALA A 87 8.05 -0.96 6.57
CA ALA A 87 8.81 -1.13 5.35
C ALA A 87 10.26 -1.60 5.57
N SER A 88 10.81 -1.49 6.78
CA SER A 88 12.24 -1.69 7.06
C SER A 88 12.76 -3.04 6.59
N SER A 89 12.08 -4.14 6.90
CA SER A 89 12.52 -5.48 6.50
C SER A 89 12.52 -5.66 4.98
N LEU A 90 11.54 -5.10 4.29
CA LEU A 90 11.46 -5.14 2.82
C LEU A 90 12.56 -4.28 2.18
N LEU A 91 12.87 -3.12 2.75
CA LEU A 91 13.97 -2.28 2.30
C LEU A 91 15.32 -2.99 2.47
N GLU A 92 15.56 -3.62 3.63
CA GLU A 92 16.79 -4.39 3.86
C GLU A 92 16.93 -5.59 2.92
N GLU A 93 15.81 -6.21 2.53
CA GLU A 93 15.80 -7.37 1.63
C GLU A 93 15.92 -7.01 0.16
N LYS A 94 15.21 -5.94 -0.28
CA LYS A 94 15.01 -5.64 -1.71
C LYS A 94 15.97 -4.60 -2.28
N LEU A 95 16.63 -3.81 -1.45
CA LEU A 95 17.66 -2.89 -1.92
C LEU A 95 18.96 -3.66 -2.28
N SER A 96 19.70 -3.08 -3.22
CA SER A 96 20.96 -3.68 -3.71
C SER A 96 21.96 -3.93 -2.57
N ALA A 97 22.72 -5.01 -2.67
CA ALA A 97 23.85 -5.30 -1.76
C ALA A 97 24.97 -4.24 -1.79
N GLU A 98 24.94 -3.31 -2.75
CA GLU A 98 25.86 -2.17 -2.82
C GLU A 98 25.48 -1.04 -1.88
N VAL A 99 24.25 -1.06 -1.37
CA VAL A 99 23.78 -0.13 -0.34
C VAL A 99 24.37 -0.54 1.00
N ASN A 100 24.78 0.44 1.82
CA ASN A 100 25.29 0.16 3.16
C ASN A 100 24.17 -0.38 4.06
N HIS A 101 24.35 -1.59 4.59
CA HIS A 101 23.48 -2.23 5.54
C HIS A 101 24.14 -2.35 6.93
N PRO A 102 23.39 -2.24 8.05
CA PRO A 102 21.96 -1.88 8.09
C PRO A 102 21.73 -0.44 7.66
N LEU A 103 20.53 -0.16 7.13
CA LEU A 103 20.13 1.16 6.70
C LEU A 103 20.07 2.15 7.87
N ASP A 104 20.47 3.41 7.63
CA ASP A 104 20.30 4.48 8.62
C ASP A 104 18.82 4.76 8.87
N TRP A 105 18.37 4.51 10.11
CA TRP A 105 16.96 4.63 10.48
C TRP A 105 16.40 6.03 10.23
N ALA A 106 17.13 7.07 10.61
CA ALA A 106 16.65 8.44 10.44
C ALA A 106 16.51 8.81 8.97
N TYR A 107 17.34 8.24 8.11
CA TYR A 107 17.24 8.40 6.66
C TYR A 107 16.04 7.62 6.09
N VAL A 108 15.85 6.37 6.51
CA VAL A 108 14.68 5.55 6.12
C VAL A 108 13.38 6.26 6.44
N VAL A 109 13.22 6.81 7.65
CA VAL A 109 12.01 7.57 8.05
C VAL A 109 11.76 8.75 7.12
N LYS A 110 12.82 9.54 6.81
CA LYS A 110 12.69 10.69 5.90
C LYS A 110 12.28 10.26 4.49
N VAL A 111 12.90 9.21 3.97
CA VAL A 111 12.61 8.72 2.62
C VAL A 111 11.19 8.14 2.55
N CYS A 112 10.77 7.36 3.54
CA CYS A 112 9.39 6.85 3.61
C CYS A 112 8.37 7.99 3.63
N ALA A 113 8.61 9.06 4.39
CA ALA A 113 7.73 10.23 4.41
C ALA A 113 7.57 10.90 3.03
N LEU A 114 8.63 10.91 2.20
CA LEU A 114 8.58 11.50 0.85
C LEU A 114 7.74 10.71 -0.15
N VAL A 115 7.61 9.40 0.05
CA VAL A 115 6.89 8.52 -0.89
C VAL A 115 5.51 8.08 -0.39
N GLN A 116 5.19 8.37 0.87
CA GLN A 116 3.98 7.94 1.56
C GLN A 116 2.69 8.23 0.77
N ASP A 117 2.58 9.40 0.18
CA ASP A 117 1.39 9.81 -0.59
C ASP A 117 1.18 8.99 -1.87
N ARG A 118 2.24 8.36 -2.37
CA ARG A 118 2.21 7.57 -3.61
C ARG A 118 1.97 6.10 -3.37
N ALA A 119 2.32 5.60 -2.18
CA ALA A 119 2.23 4.20 -1.85
C ALA A 119 0.78 3.75 -1.69
N ARG A 120 0.42 2.66 -2.36
CA ARG A 120 -0.85 1.95 -2.18
C ARG A 120 -0.71 0.72 -1.29
N THR A 121 0.49 0.11 -1.29
CA THR A 121 0.85 -1.00 -0.40
C THR A 121 2.24 -0.78 0.19
N ILE A 122 2.55 -1.47 1.29
CA ILE A 122 3.90 -1.44 1.89
C ILE A 122 4.92 -2.07 0.94
N GLU A 123 4.49 -3.05 0.15
CA GLU A 123 5.31 -3.76 -0.83
C GLU A 123 5.85 -2.85 -1.95
N GLU A 124 5.19 -1.74 -2.25
CA GLU A 124 5.63 -0.75 -3.24
C GLU A 124 6.76 0.16 -2.73
N ILE A 125 6.96 0.27 -1.40
CA ILE A 125 7.91 1.22 -0.80
C ILE A 125 9.34 1.03 -1.32
N PRO A 126 9.91 -0.19 -1.41
CA PRO A 126 11.26 -0.37 -1.93
C PRO A 126 11.43 0.19 -3.35
N ASP A 127 10.48 -0.05 -4.25
CA ASP A 127 10.56 0.46 -5.62
C ASP A 127 10.42 1.98 -5.69
N LEU A 128 9.54 2.56 -4.86
CA LEU A 128 9.36 4.01 -4.78
C LEU A 128 10.57 4.73 -4.16
N THR A 129 11.37 4.02 -3.38
CA THR A 129 12.50 4.60 -2.62
C THR A 129 13.87 4.25 -3.18
N ARG A 130 13.98 3.28 -4.08
CA ARG A 130 15.23 2.74 -4.62
C ARG A 130 16.24 3.82 -5.00
N PHE A 131 15.79 4.84 -5.73
CA PHE A 131 16.65 5.93 -6.22
C PHE A 131 17.23 6.85 -5.12
N PHE A 132 16.74 6.75 -3.89
CA PHE A 132 17.34 7.46 -2.74
C PHE A 132 18.51 6.69 -2.13
N PHE A 133 18.58 5.38 -2.35
CA PHE A 133 19.58 4.51 -1.74
C PHE A 133 20.63 4.04 -2.74
N GLU A 134 20.24 3.78 -3.98
CA GLU A 134 21.12 3.25 -5.03
C GLU A 134 21.70 4.38 -5.88
N GLN A 135 23.05 4.33 -6.13
CA GLN A 135 23.75 5.36 -6.91
C GLN A 135 23.60 5.15 -8.43
N ASP A 136 23.46 3.89 -8.88
CA ASP A 136 23.30 3.54 -10.28
C ASP A 136 21.84 3.18 -10.59
N ILE A 137 21.09 4.19 -11.01
CA ILE A 137 19.72 3.97 -11.49
C ILE A 137 19.79 3.59 -12.96
N ASN A 138 19.56 2.31 -13.25
CA ASN A 138 19.49 1.81 -14.62
C ASN A 138 18.15 2.27 -15.24
N TYR A 139 18.16 3.42 -15.89
CA TYR A 139 16.99 3.91 -16.59
C TYR A 139 16.68 3.05 -17.81
N SER A 140 15.46 2.52 -17.89
CA SER A 140 14.99 1.94 -19.14
C SER A 140 15.07 3.00 -20.26
N PRO A 141 15.62 2.68 -21.45
CA PRO A 141 15.70 3.62 -22.58
C PRO A 141 14.36 4.24 -22.98
N ILE A 142 13.23 3.62 -22.61
CA ILE A 142 11.86 4.12 -22.85
C ILE A 142 11.57 5.41 -22.07
N LEU A 143 12.29 5.70 -20.98
CA LEU A 143 12.13 6.93 -20.20
C LEU A 143 12.94 8.12 -20.78
N ILE A 144 13.77 7.90 -21.78
CA ILE A 144 14.45 8.96 -22.49
C ILE A 144 13.46 9.53 -23.51
N TRP A 145 12.90 10.68 -23.18
CA TRP A 145 12.03 11.41 -24.12
C TRP A 145 12.80 11.66 -25.42
N SER A 146 12.21 11.28 -26.55
CA SER A 146 12.81 11.37 -27.89
C SER A 146 13.26 12.77 -28.31
N GLY A 147 13.02 13.79 -27.50
CA GLY A 147 13.50 15.16 -27.70
C GLY A 147 14.84 15.49 -27.05
N MET A 148 15.46 14.56 -26.31
CA MET A 148 16.76 14.77 -25.67
C MET A 148 17.96 14.26 -26.49
N VAL A 149 17.72 13.56 -27.59
CA VAL A 149 18.76 13.03 -28.46
C VAL A 149 18.78 13.86 -29.75
N ASP A 150 19.11 15.12 -29.64
CA ASP A 150 19.73 15.86 -30.76
C ASP A 150 20.11 17.27 -30.33
N LYS A 151 21.37 17.44 -29.93
CA LYS A 151 22.15 18.69 -30.11
C LYS A 151 23.60 18.39 -29.76
N SER A 152 24.30 17.76 -30.68
CA SER A 152 25.74 17.91 -30.84
C SER A 152 26.04 18.33 -32.27
#